data_6531f2a87df9947c4cb011325560758a
#
_entry.id   6531f2a87df9947c4cb011325560758a
#
_cell.length_a   1.000
_cell.length_b   1.000
_cell.length_c   1.000
_cell.angle_alpha   90.00
_cell.angle_beta   90.00
_cell.angle_gamma   90.00
#
_symmetry.space_group_name_H-M   'P 1'
#
loop_
_entity.id
_entity.type
_entity.pdbx_description
1 polymer ?
#
loop_
_entity_poly.entity_id
_entity_poly.type
_entity_poly.pdbx_seq_one_letter_code
_entity_poly.pdbx_strand_id
1 'polypeptide(L)'
;MHASRTEALLHPVRMRIVLILSARSNLTAQQIGSFLDDVPQATLYRHLNSLRQADIIRVVEERPTGGSLERVYALNKGATYLSPADIATAT
;
A
#
# COMPACT_ATOMS: atom_id res chain seq x y z
N MET A 1 -6.48 -18.27 -4.03
CA MET A 1 -5.23 -18.00 -4.77
C MET A 1 -4.81 -16.57 -4.51
N HIS A 2 -3.57 -16.37 -4.15
CA HIS A 2 -3.07 -15.03 -3.87
C HIS A 2 -2.48 -14.41 -5.13
N ALA A 3 -2.82 -13.15 -5.38
CA ALA A 3 -2.13 -12.40 -6.41
C ALA A 3 -0.67 -12.26 -6.00
N SER A 4 0.26 -12.39 -6.94
CA SER A 4 1.67 -12.16 -6.65
C SER A 4 1.89 -10.68 -6.33
N ARG A 5 3.00 -10.36 -5.67
CA ARG A 5 3.36 -8.97 -5.41
C ARG A 5 3.52 -8.19 -6.70
N THR A 6 4.10 -8.83 -7.71
CA THR A 6 4.26 -8.21 -9.02
C THR A 6 2.91 -7.85 -9.63
N GLU A 7 1.94 -8.77 -9.60
CA GLU A 7 0.60 -8.50 -10.11
C GLU A 7 -0.07 -7.37 -9.36
N ALA A 8 0.06 -7.37 -8.02
CA ALA A 8 -0.53 -6.30 -7.22
C ALA A 8 0.06 -4.93 -7.57
N LEU A 9 1.34 -4.88 -7.92
CA LEU A 9 2.03 -3.64 -8.25
C LEU A 9 1.81 -3.17 -9.68
N LEU A 10 1.25 -4.00 -10.55
CA LEU A 10 1.05 -3.59 -11.95
C LEU A 10 -0.10 -2.60 -12.14
N HIS A 11 -0.88 -2.36 -11.10
CA HIS A 11 -1.97 -1.39 -11.18
C HIS A 11 -1.44 0.02 -10.92
N PRO A 12 -1.71 1.00 -11.81
CA PRO A 12 -1.14 2.35 -11.66
C PRO A 12 -1.43 3.01 -10.32
N VAL A 13 -2.67 2.89 -9.81
CA VAL A 13 -3.02 3.49 -8.52
C VAL A 13 -2.22 2.85 -7.39
N ARG A 14 -2.05 1.53 -7.44
CA ARG A 14 -1.28 0.82 -6.40
C ARG A 14 0.18 1.22 -6.42
N MET A 15 0.75 1.41 -7.61
CA MET A 15 2.13 1.92 -7.73
C MET A 15 2.26 3.30 -7.08
N ARG A 16 1.28 4.17 -7.30
CA ARG A 16 1.28 5.50 -6.69
C ARG A 16 1.22 5.42 -5.16
N ILE A 17 0.38 4.53 -4.62
CA ILE A 17 0.29 4.31 -3.18
C ILE A 17 1.64 3.88 -2.60
N VAL A 18 2.27 2.92 -3.26
CA VAL A 18 3.58 2.40 -2.81
C VAL A 18 4.63 3.52 -2.82
N LEU A 19 4.66 4.33 -3.87
CA LEU A 19 5.59 5.44 -3.97
C LEU A 19 5.36 6.47 -2.87
N ILE A 20 4.09 6.78 -2.58
CA ILE A 20 3.74 7.72 -1.51
C ILE A 20 4.23 7.19 -0.16
N LEU A 21 3.98 5.92 0.14
CA LEU A 21 4.40 5.32 1.40
C LEU A 21 5.92 5.18 1.50
N SER A 22 6.59 4.95 0.39
CA SER A 22 8.05 4.84 0.40
C SER A 22 8.71 6.18 0.70
N ALA A 23 8.08 7.28 0.29
CA ALA A 23 8.62 8.62 0.49
C ALA A 23 8.26 9.20 1.87
N ARG A 24 7.11 8.80 2.44
CA ARG A 24 6.55 9.46 3.62
C ARG A 24 6.40 8.57 4.84
N SER A 25 6.74 7.30 4.73
CA SER A 25 6.63 6.34 5.84
C SER A 25 5.17 6.07 6.22
N ASN A 26 4.80 6.21 7.48
CA ASN A 26 3.50 5.76 8.01
C ASN A 26 2.42 6.81 7.74
N LEU A 27 1.37 6.41 7.03
CA LEU A 27 0.27 7.31 6.67
C LEU A 27 -1.08 6.63 6.87
N THR A 28 -2.07 7.43 7.24
CA THR A 28 -3.47 6.98 7.27
C THR A 28 -4.02 6.92 5.84
N ALA A 29 -5.14 6.21 5.67
CA ALA A 29 -5.83 6.19 4.39
C ALA A 29 -6.21 7.60 3.93
N GLN A 30 -6.64 8.45 4.87
CA GLN A 30 -7.01 9.83 4.55
C GLN A 30 -5.80 10.61 4.03
N GLN A 31 -4.65 10.44 4.67
CA GLN A 31 -3.43 11.11 4.23
C GLN A 31 -2.98 10.62 2.85
N ILE A 32 -3.04 9.31 2.63
CA ILE A 32 -2.74 8.75 1.31
C ILE A 32 -3.69 9.33 0.27
N GLY A 33 -4.98 9.38 0.58
CA GLY A 33 -5.99 9.92 -0.32
C GLY A 33 -5.78 11.38 -0.66
N SER A 34 -5.16 12.15 0.23
CA SER A 34 -4.89 13.56 -0.05
C SER A 34 -3.89 13.75 -1.19
N PHE A 35 -3.08 12.73 -1.48
CA PHE A 35 -2.16 12.75 -2.62
C PHE A 35 -2.78 12.11 -3.86
N LEU A 36 -3.99 11.57 -3.75
CA LEU A 36 -4.68 10.84 -4.81
C LEU A 36 -6.10 11.36 -4.95
N ASP A 37 -6.26 12.67 -5.08
CA ASP A 37 -7.59 13.30 -5.11
C ASP A 37 -8.39 12.91 -6.36
N ASP A 38 -7.74 12.36 -7.37
CA ASP A 38 -8.39 11.82 -8.56
C ASP A 38 -8.96 10.41 -8.33
N VAL A 39 -8.70 9.79 -7.16
CA VAL A 39 -9.12 8.43 -6.86
C VAL A 39 -10.26 8.48 -5.84
N PRO A 40 -11.44 7.94 -6.17
CA PRO A 40 -12.55 7.89 -5.20
C PRO A 40 -12.17 7.10 -3.97
N GLN A 41 -12.74 7.49 -2.82
CA GLN A 41 -12.39 6.89 -1.53
C GLN A 41 -12.63 5.38 -1.51
N ALA A 42 -13.75 4.92 -2.05
CA ALA A 42 -14.05 3.49 -2.09
C ALA A 42 -13.02 2.72 -2.92
N THR A 43 -12.57 3.32 -4.02
CA THR A 43 -11.54 2.73 -4.86
C THR A 43 -10.21 2.68 -4.15
N LEU A 44 -9.86 3.74 -3.42
CA LEU A 44 -8.64 3.78 -2.63
C LEU A 44 -8.61 2.66 -1.60
N TYR A 45 -9.69 2.50 -0.83
CA TYR A 45 -9.75 1.44 0.18
C TYR A 45 -9.65 0.05 -0.44
N ARG A 46 -10.23 -0.14 -1.61
CA ARG A 46 -10.12 -1.43 -2.32
C ARG A 46 -8.67 -1.74 -2.68
N HIS A 47 -7.95 -0.73 -3.15
CA HIS A 47 -6.52 -0.92 -3.48
C HIS A 47 -5.68 -1.13 -2.23
N LEU A 48 -5.97 -0.43 -1.13
CA LEU A 48 -5.27 -0.65 0.13
C LEU A 48 -5.46 -2.07 0.62
N ASN A 49 -6.68 -2.60 0.53
CA ASN A 49 -6.97 -3.97 0.92
C ASN A 49 -6.21 -4.97 0.05
N SER A 50 -6.16 -4.73 -1.26
CA SER A 50 -5.42 -5.60 -2.16
C SER A 50 -3.93 -5.62 -1.84
N LEU A 51 -3.37 -4.46 -1.54
CA LEU A 51 -1.96 -4.36 -1.17
C LEU A 51 -1.66 -5.05 0.16
N ARG A 52 -2.59 -4.97 1.11
CA ARG A 52 -2.45 -5.69 2.38
C ARG A 52 -2.48 -7.21 2.17
N GLN A 53 -3.41 -7.68 1.35
CA GLN A 53 -3.52 -9.12 1.07
C GLN A 53 -2.28 -9.65 0.37
N ALA A 54 -1.62 -8.83 -0.41
CA ALA A 54 -0.38 -9.21 -1.09
C ALA A 54 0.86 -9.00 -0.21
N ASP A 55 0.69 -8.60 1.05
CA ASP A 55 1.78 -8.33 2.00
C ASP A 55 2.72 -7.22 1.54
N ILE A 56 2.24 -6.31 0.72
CA ILE A 56 3.03 -5.17 0.27
C ILE A 56 2.99 -4.06 1.30
N ILE A 57 1.83 -3.87 1.94
CA ILE A 57 1.66 -2.91 3.03
C ILE A 57 1.06 -3.62 4.23
N ARG A 58 1.19 -2.98 5.40
CA ARG A 58 0.62 -3.49 6.65
C ARG A 58 0.04 -2.34 7.45
N VAL A 59 -0.85 -2.68 8.38
CA VAL A 59 -1.36 -1.72 9.35
C VAL A 59 -0.43 -1.75 10.56
N VAL A 60 0.17 -0.61 10.87
CA VAL A 60 1.10 -0.50 12.00
C VAL A 60 0.45 0.09 13.23
N GLU A 61 -0.70 0.73 13.09
CA GLU A 61 -1.39 1.37 14.20
C GLU A 61 -2.86 1.52 13.86
N GLU A 62 -3.71 1.40 14.87
CA GLU A 62 -5.14 1.69 14.74
C GLU A 62 -5.50 2.71 15.81
N ARG A 63 -6.18 3.79 15.41
CA ARG A 63 -6.55 4.89 16.29
C ARG A 63 -8.06 5.05 16.30
N PRO A 64 -8.70 4.97 17.46
CA PRO A 64 -10.12 5.31 17.52
C PRO A 64 -10.32 6.81 17.30
N THR A 65 -11.27 7.16 16.45
CA THR A 65 -11.64 8.55 16.18
C THR A 65 -13.16 8.64 16.18
N GLY A 66 -13.73 9.40 17.09
CA GLY A 66 -15.15 9.76 17.08
C GLY A 66 -16.12 8.80 16.40
N GLY A 67 -16.13 7.53 16.76
CA GLY A 67 -17.05 6.55 16.20
C GLY A 67 -16.50 5.73 15.05
N SER A 68 -15.27 5.94 14.63
CA SER A 68 -14.63 5.13 13.59
C SER A 68 -13.22 4.75 14.01
N LEU A 69 -12.59 3.93 13.20
CA LEU A 69 -11.24 3.43 13.45
C LEU A 69 -10.34 3.88 12.31
N GLU A 70 -9.34 4.66 12.65
CA GLU A 70 -8.34 5.13 11.67
C GLU A 70 -7.14 4.21 11.68
N ARG A 71 -6.78 3.70 10.52
CA ARG A 71 -5.62 2.81 10.38
C ARG A 71 -4.46 3.54 9.76
N VAL A 72 -3.27 3.26 10.28
CA VAL A 72 -2.01 3.79 9.75
C VAL A 72 -1.30 2.68 9.00
N TYR A 73 -0.95 2.95 7.75
CA TYR A 73 -0.34 1.98 6.84
C TYR A 73 1.15 2.26 6.67
N ALA A 74 1.90 1.20 6.46
CA ALA A 74 3.33 1.28 6.16
C ALA A 74 3.69 0.21 5.13
N LEU A 75 4.78 0.44 4.42
CA LEU A 75 5.32 -0.59 3.54
C LEU A 75 5.92 -1.72 4.35
N ASN A 76 5.75 -2.93 3.86
CA ASN A 76 6.50 -4.08 4.37
C ASN A 76 7.87 -4.09 3.72
N LYS A 77 8.91 -3.92 4.52
CA LYS A 77 10.28 -3.91 4.02
C LYS A 77 10.60 -5.25 3.38
N GLY A 78 11.23 -5.19 2.22
CA GLY A 78 11.58 -6.40 1.48
C GLY A 78 10.44 -6.99 0.67
N ALA A 79 9.20 -6.49 0.86
CA ALA A 79 8.04 -7.00 0.14
C ALA A 79 7.70 -6.18 -1.09
N THR A 80 8.09 -4.91 -1.12
CA THR A 80 7.64 -3.96 -2.13
C THR A 80 8.72 -3.53 -3.10
N TYR A 81 9.99 -3.78 -2.79
CA TYR A 81 11.06 -3.47 -3.71
C TYR A 81 11.86 -4.74 -4.00
N LEU A 82 12.50 -4.75 -5.15
CA LEU A 82 13.30 -5.89 -5.57
C LEU A 82 14.62 -5.88 -4.82
N SER A 83 14.93 -6.99 -4.15
CA SER A 83 16.25 -7.19 -3.59
C SER A 83 17.22 -7.52 -4.72
N PRO A 84 18.53 -7.42 -4.48
CA PRO A 84 19.50 -7.88 -5.49
C PRO A 84 19.29 -9.32 -5.92
N ALA A 85 18.88 -10.20 -4.99
CA ALA A 85 18.59 -11.58 -5.33
C ALA A 85 17.37 -11.70 -6.26
N ASP A 86 16.32 -10.90 -6.02
CA ASP A 86 15.14 -10.91 -6.88
C ASP A 86 15.47 -10.40 -8.28
N ILE A 87 16.31 -9.38 -8.37
CA ILE A 87 16.74 -8.86 -9.65
C ILE A 87 17.55 -9.92 -10.42
N ALA A 88 18.44 -10.61 -9.72
CA ALA A 88 19.26 -11.65 -10.33
C ALA A 88 18.41 -12.81 -10.87
N THR A 89 17.34 -13.17 -10.17
CA THR A 89 16.46 -14.26 -10.59
C THR A 89 15.45 -13.82 -11.65
N ALA A 90 15.16 -12.54 -11.76
CA ALA A 90 14.22 -12.02 -12.74
C ALA A 90 14.81 -11.95 -14.14
N THR A 91 16.10 -12.05 -14.27
CA THR A 91 16.79 -12.05 -15.55
C THR A 91 17.11 -13.50 -16.03
#